data_4112f0e0940d907208c225d4c7b0e95c
#
_entry.id   4112f0e0940d907208c225d4c7b0e95c
#
_cell.length_a   1.000
_cell.length_b   1.000
_cell.length_c   1.000
_cell.angle_alpha   90.00
_cell.angle_beta   90.00
_cell.angle_gamma   90.00
#
_symmetry.space_group_name_H-M   'P 1'
#
loop_
_entity.id
_entity.type
_entity.pdbx_description
1 polymer ?
#
loop_
_entity_poly.entity_id
_entity_poly.type
_entity_poly.pdbx_seq_one_letter_code
_entity_poly.pdbx_strand_id
1 'polypeptide(L)'
;FRSEPLLAVYRRGLVPWIPSQGSVGASGDLAPLAHLTAALMGEGEFWVAGRAEPAAAVLADAGLEPLTLAAKEGLALINGTQVSTALALHALFEFEPVLEAAIVTGALTLDAARGSDGPFDPRVHQVRGHPGQRDVALICRRLLEGSAIRASHREGDDRVQDPYCLRCQPQVVGACLDQLRSAAEVLVREANAVTDNPLVFPGTDGAPPEFLSGGNFHAEPVALAADAMATAIAEVGAIAERRIAMLIDARSEEHTSEFQ
;
A
#
# COMPACT_ATOMS: atom_id res chain seq x y z
N PHE A 1 -13.93 6.03 -25.16
CA PHE A 1 -14.39 4.81 -24.47
C PHE A 1 -15.68 5.08 -23.71
N ARG A 2 -16.66 4.20 -23.84
CA ARG A 2 -17.90 4.26 -23.08
C ARG A 2 -17.67 3.66 -21.69
N SER A 3 -17.46 4.47 -20.68
CA SER A 3 -17.25 4.01 -19.28
C SER A 3 -18.53 3.46 -18.62
N GLU A 4 -19.69 3.72 -19.18
CA GLU A 4 -21.01 3.34 -18.65
C GLU A 4 -21.15 1.83 -18.32
N PRO A 5 -20.79 0.88 -19.23
CA PRO A 5 -20.89 -0.54 -18.92
C PRO A 5 -19.99 -0.99 -17.76
N LEU A 6 -18.75 -0.49 -17.70
CA LEU A 6 -17.82 -0.77 -16.61
C LEU A 6 -18.35 -0.25 -15.27
N LEU A 7 -18.86 0.98 -15.25
CA LEU A 7 -19.49 1.56 -14.08
C LEU A 7 -20.75 0.82 -13.66
N ALA A 8 -21.53 0.30 -14.60
CA ALA A 8 -22.73 -0.48 -14.31
C ALA A 8 -22.39 -1.82 -13.65
N VAL A 9 -21.37 -2.52 -14.12
CA VAL A 9 -20.83 -3.75 -13.51
C VAL A 9 -20.34 -3.47 -12.10
N TYR A 10 -19.51 -2.43 -11.92
CA TYR A 10 -19.01 -2.00 -10.62
C TYR A 10 -20.13 -1.66 -9.61
N ARG A 11 -21.11 -0.86 -10.04
CA ARG A 11 -22.24 -0.44 -9.15
C ARG A 11 -23.11 -1.61 -8.72
N ARG A 12 -23.14 -2.71 -9.46
CA ARG A 12 -23.86 -3.95 -9.09
C ARG A 12 -23.01 -4.92 -8.26
N GLY A 13 -21.77 -4.56 -7.96
CA GLY A 13 -20.86 -5.40 -7.21
C GLY A 13 -20.45 -6.68 -7.94
N LEU A 14 -20.55 -6.69 -9.28
CA LEU A 14 -20.12 -7.81 -10.10
C LEU A 14 -18.59 -7.79 -10.22
N VAL A 15 -17.94 -8.90 -9.86
CA VAL A 15 -16.50 -9.03 -9.86
C VAL A 15 -16.06 -9.96 -10.99
N PRO A 16 -15.44 -9.46 -12.07
CA PRO A 16 -14.88 -10.32 -13.12
C PRO A 16 -13.85 -11.30 -12.55
N TRP A 17 -13.90 -12.54 -13.00
CA TRP A 17 -12.90 -13.53 -12.63
C TRP A 17 -11.62 -13.29 -13.44
N ILE A 18 -10.53 -13.01 -12.73
CA ILE A 18 -9.22 -12.71 -13.32
C ILE A 18 -8.19 -13.61 -12.65
N PRO A 19 -7.36 -14.37 -13.40
CA PRO A 19 -6.25 -15.13 -12.82
C PRO A 19 -5.29 -14.24 -12.04
N SER A 20 -4.79 -14.75 -10.93
CA SER A 20 -3.84 -14.01 -10.05
C SER A 20 -2.45 -13.78 -10.67
N GLN A 21 -2.15 -14.47 -11.76
CA GLN A 21 -0.89 -14.34 -12.50
C GLN A 21 -1.18 -14.08 -13.97
N GLY A 22 -0.32 -13.30 -14.65
CA GLY A 22 -0.47 -13.07 -16.08
C GLY A 22 0.10 -11.74 -16.57
N SER A 23 0.16 -10.71 -15.76
CA SER A 23 0.82 -9.45 -16.13
C SER A 23 2.33 -9.54 -15.90
N VAL A 24 3.09 -8.93 -16.83
CA VAL A 24 4.53 -8.70 -16.69
C VAL A 24 4.86 -7.19 -16.66
N GLY A 25 3.86 -6.33 -16.75
CA GLY A 25 3.96 -4.87 -16.64
C GLY A 25 4.70 -4.15 -17.77
N ALA A 26 5.39 -4.86 -18.68
CA ALA A 26 6.23 -4.26 -19.72
C ALA A 26 5.45 -3.69 -20.90
N SER A 27 4.32 -4.32 -21.25
CA SER A 27 3.39 -3.84 -22.32
C SER A 27 2.02 -3.49 -21.73
N GLY A 28 1.97 -3.16 -20.45
CA GLY A 28 0.76 -3.05 -19.67
C GLY A 28 0.27 -4.42 -19.17
N ASP A 29 -0.86 -4.41 -18.50
CA ASP A 29 -1.47 -5.56 -17.84
C ASP A 29 -2.37 -6.36 -18.79
N LEU A 30 -1.86 -6.72 -19.97
CA LEU A 30 -2.65 -7.25 -21.11
C LEU A 30 -3.53 -8.45 -20.72
N ALA A 31 -2.94 -9.49 -20.14
CA ALA A 31 -3.68 -10.72 -19.84
C ALA A 31 -4.79 -10.51 -18.79
N PRO A 32 -4.56 -9.93 -17.61
CA PRO A 32 -5.62 -9.70 -16.65
C PRO A 32 -6.69 -8.72 -17.15
N LEU A 33 -6.30 -7.67 -17.90
CA LEU A 33 -7.27 -6.76 -18.52
C LEU A 33 -8.06 -7.41 -19.65
N ALA A 34 -7.49 -8.40 -20.36
CA ALA A 34 -8.22 -9.19 -21.35
C ALA A 34 -9.30 -10.06 -20.67
N HIS A 35 -9.03 -10.67 -19.53
CA HIS A 35 -10.03 -11.39 -18.75
C HIS A 35 -11.16 -10.47 -18.28
N LEU A 36 -10.83 -9.28 -17.75
CA LEU A 36 -11.81 -8.26 -17.40
C LEU A 36 -12.69 -7.88 -18.61
N THR A 37 -12.06 -7.62 -19.76
CA THR A 37 -12.75 -7.22 -20.98
C THR A 37 -13.65 -8.33 -21.50
N ALA A 38 -13.17 -9.58 -21.51
CA ALA A 38 -13.96 -10.75 -21.92
C ALA A 38 -15.23 -10.90 -21.05
N ALA A 39 -15.11 -10.72 -19.73
CA ALA A 39 -16.27 -10.74 -18.84
C ALA A 39 -17.28 -9.65 -19.18
N LEU A 40 -16.83 -8.42 -19.49
CA LEU A 40 -17.73 -7.34 -19.93
C LEU A 40 -18.42 -7.65 -21.28
N MET A 41 -17.79 -8.42 -22.14
CA MET A 41 -18.34 -8.87 -23.44
C MET A 41 -19.24 -10.09 -23.33
N GLY A 42 -19.37 -10.69 -22.13
CA GLY A 42 -20.16 -11.92 -21.94
C GLY A 42 -19.42 -13.21 -22.31
N GLU A 43 -18.12 -13.14 -22.62
CA GLU A 43 -17.29 -14.28 -23.04
C GLU A 43 -16.45 -14.90 -21.92
N GLY A 44 -16.31 -14.18 -20.78
CA GLY A 44 -15.52 -14.61 -19.64
C GLY A 44 -16.38 -15.13 -18.49
N GLU A 45 -15.91 -14.88 -17.28
CA GLU A 45 -16.56 -15.33 -16.05
C GLU A 45 -16.61 -14.19 -15.02
N PHE A 46 -17.58 -14.27 -14.12
CA PHE A 46 -17.66 -13.46 -12.91
C PHE A 46 -17.55 -14.33 -11.67
N TRP A 47 -17.00 -13.76 -10.61
CA TRP A 47 -16.94 -14.39 -9.31
C TRP A 47 -18.26 -14.16 -8.56
N VAL A 48 -19.06 -15.23 -8.40
CA VAL A 48 -20.39 -15.19 -7.78
C VAL A 48 -20.46 -16.22 -6.66
N ALA A 49 -20.72 -15.79 -5.44
CA ALA A 49 -20.88 -16.66 -4.28
C ALA A 49 -19.75 -17.70 -4.09
N GLY A 50 -18.50 -17.30 -4.36
CA GLY A 50 -17.32 -18.14 -4.16
C GLY A 50 -16.95 -19.07 -5.32
N ARG A 51 -17.54 -18.90 -6.51
CA ARG A 51 -17.23 -19.67 -7.71
C ARG A 51 -17.28 -18.81 -8.98
N ALA A 52 -16.60 -19.26 -10.02
CA ALA A 52 -16.65 -18.64 -11.32
C ALA A 52 -17.94 -19.06 -12.06
N GLU A 53 -18.69 -18.10 -12.57
CA GLU A 53 -19.93 -18.30 -13.32
C GLU A 53 -19.82 -17.63 -14.69
N PRO A 54 -20.42 -18.22 -15.76
CA PRO A 54 -20.36 -17.67 -17.09
C PRO A 54 -20.87 -16.23 -17.18
N ALA A 55 -20.08 -15.34 -17.77
CA ALA A 55 -20.36 -13.91 -17.81
C ALA A 55 -21.68 -13.57 -18.50
N ALA A 56 -22.04 -14.28 -19.58
CA ALA A 56 -23.31 -14.05 -20.27
C ALA A 56 -24.52 -14.24 -19.36
N ALA A 57 -24.51 -15.26 -18.51
CA ALA A 57 -25.60 -15.53 -17.56
C ALA A 57 -25.68 -14.46 -16.50
N VAL A 58 -24.53 -14.12 -15.89
CA VAL A 58 -24.43 -13.11 -14.82
C VAL A 58 -24.87 -11.72 -15.30
N LEU A 59 -24.45 -11.32 -16.52
CA LEU A 59 -24.87 -10.05 -17.11
C LEU A 59 -26.38 -10.02 -17.37
N ALA A 60 -26.94 -11.12 -17.94
CA ALA A 60 -28.39 -11.21 -18.19
C ALA A 60 -29.19 -11.13 -16.89
N ASP A 61 -28.81 -11.85 -15.85
CA ASP A 61 -29.45 -11.82 -14.53
C ASP A 61 -29.39 -10.41 -13.88
N ALA A 62 -28.30 -9.67 -14.15
CA ALA A 62 -28.12 -8.30 -13.70
C ALA A 62 -28.85 -7.26 -14.60
N GLY A 63 -29.49 -7.68 -15.69
CA GLY A 63 -30.12 -6.78 -16.66
C GLY A 63 -29.11 -5.90 -17.41
N LEU A 64 -27.91 -6.43 -17.68
CA LEU A 64 -26.85 -5.75 -18.39
C LEU A 64 -26.63 -6.40 -19.76
N GLU A 65 -26.50 -5.59 -20.80
CA GLU A 65 -26.12 -6.06 -22.13
C GLU A 65 -24.61 -6.24 -22.22
N PRO A 66 -24.13 -7.33 -22.87
CA PRO A 66 -22.72 -7.51 -23.17
C PRO A 66 -22.14 -6.34 -23.97
N LEU A 67 -20.91 -5.93 -23.61
CA LEU A 67 -20.21 -4.83 -24.27
C LEU A 67 -19.85 -5.21 -25.71
N THR A 68 -20.30 -4.41 -26.68
CA THR A 68 -19.83 -4.48 -28.08
C THR A 68 -18.77 -3.41 -28.29
N LEU A 69 -17.56 -3.85 -28.63
CA LEU A 69 -16.40 -2.97 -28.80
C LEU A 69 -16.45 -2.22 -30.14
N ALA A 70 -16.20 -0.93 -30.08
CA ALA A 70 -15.93 -0.10 -31.24
C ALA A 70 -14.43 -0.10 -31.60
N ALA A 71 -14.08 0.55 -32.70
CA ALA A 71 -12.70 0.70 -33.14
C ALA A 71 -11.84 1.34 -32.02
N LYS A 72 -10.65 0.83 -31.80
CA LYS A 72 -9.67 1.20 -30.73
C LYS A 72 -10.06 0.71 -29.33
N GLU A 73 -11.33 0.47 -28.98
CA GLU A 73 -11.76 0.15 -27.62
C GLU A 73 -11.16 -1.15 -27.09
N GLY A 74 -11.00 -2.17 -27.95
CA GLY A 74 -10.38 -3.43 -27.53
C GLY A 74 -8.97 -3.23 -26.98
N LEU A 75 -8.12 -2.51 -27.72
CA LEU A 75 -6.76 -2.23 -27.24
C LEU A 75 -6.76 -1.28 -26.02
N ALA A 76 -7.64 -0.29 -26.01
CA ALA A 76 -7.74 0.65 -24.89
C ALA A 76 -8.15 -0.01 -23.56
N LEU A 77 -8.90 -1.11 -23.62
CA LEU A 77 -9.32 -1.87 -22.44
C LEU A 77 -8.25 -2.81 -21.89
N ILE A 78 -7.27 -3.21 -22.70
CA ILE A 78 -6.24 -4.17 -22.28
C ILE A 78 -4.85 -3.57 -22.16
N ASN A 79 -4.61 -2.38 -22.73
CA ASN A 79 -3.29 -1.76 -22.75
C ASN A 79 -3.20 -0.65 -21.71
N GLY A 80 -2.64 -0.96 -20.56
CA GLY A 80 -2.47 -0.02 -19.46
C GLY A 80 -2.00 -0.68 -18.17
N THR A 81 -1.88 0.09 -17.12
CA THR A 81 -1.26 -0.29 -15.84
C THR A 81 -2.28 -0.49 -14.70
N GLN A 82 -3.55 -0.67 -15.04
CA GLN A 82 -4.66 -0.66 -14.10
C GLN A 82 -4.57 -1.77 -13.06
N VAL A 83 -4.20 -2.99 -13.46
CA VAL A 83 -4.13 -4.14 -12.56
C VAL A 83 -2.91 -4.03 -11.64
N SER A 84 -1.75 -3.71 -12.19
CA SER A 84 -0.53 -3.47 -11.40
C SER A 84 -0.75 -2.37 -10.36
N THR A 85 -1.37 -1.26 -10.75
CA THR A 85 -1.69 -0.13 -9.87
C THR A 85 -2.70 -0.53 -8.79
N ALA A 86 -3.74 -1.28 -9.14
CA ALA A 86 -4.75 -1.76 -8.20
C ALA A 86 -4.15 -2.71 -7.15
N LEU A 87 -3.27 -3.63 -7.56
CA LEU A 87 -2.58 -4.54 -6.65
C LEU A 87 -1.63 -3.78 -5.69
N ALA A 88 -0.89 -2.80 -6.20
CA ALA A 88 -0.01 -1.99 -5.37
C ALA A 88 -0.79 -1.11 -4.37
N LEU A 89 -1.91 -0.51 -4.78
CA LEU A 89 -2.81 0.23 -3.90
C LEU A 89 -3.44 -0.68 -2.84
N HIS A 90 -3.88 -1.87 -3.23
CA HIS A 90 -4.41 -2.85 -2.28
C HIS A 90 -3.38 -3.22 -1.22
N ALA A 91 -2.14 -3.52 -1.63
CA ALA A 91 -1.06 -3.81 -0.70
C ALA A 91 -0.76 -2.64 0.26
N LEU A 92 -0.82 -1.40 -0.23
CA LEU A 92 -0.65 -0.20 0.60
C LEU A 92 -1.75 -0.10 1.65
N PHE A 93 -3.02 -0.27 1.26
CA PHE A 93 -4.17 -0.21 2.18
C PHE A 93 -4.17 -1.34 3.21
N GLU A 94 -3.79 -2.57 2.81
CA GLU A 94 -3.65 -3.70 3.73
C GLU A 94 -2.51 -3.50 4.74
N PHE A 95 -1.47 -2.78 4.36
CA PHE A 95 -0.34 -2.51 5.25
C PHE A 95 -0.60 -1.34 6.22
N GLU A 96 -1.50 -0.42 5.92
CA GLU A 96 -1.80 0.73 6.79
C GLU A 96 -2.15 0.32 8.23
N PRO A 97 -3.12 -0.59 8.48
CA PRO A 97 -3.42 -1.04 9.84
C PRO A 97 -2.27 -1.85 10.48
N VAL A 98 -1.44 -2.52 9.67
CA VAL A 98 -0.25 -3.23 10.17
C VAL A 98 0.80 -2.24 10.68
N LEU A 99 1.02 -1.14 9.95
CA LEU A 99 1.92 -0.06 10.38
C LEU A 99 1.44 0.60 11.67
N GLU A 100 0.15 0.89 11.77
CA GLU A 100 -0.46 1.43 12.98
C GLU A 100 -0.24 0.49 14.17
N ALA A 101 -0.53 -0.80 13.99
CA ALA A 101 -0.29 -1.82 15.01
C ALA A 101 1.18 -1.93 15.39
N ALA A 102 2.11 -1.80 14.44
CA ALA A 102 3.55 -1.83 14.69
C ALA A 102 4.02 -0.65 15.56
N ILE A 103 3.46 0.54 15.35
CA ILE A 103 3.75 1.73 16.17
C ILE A 103 3.19 1.56 17.59
N VAL A 104 1.94 1.12 17.70
CA VAL A 104 1.27 0.91 19.00
C VAL A 104 1.99 -0.16 19.81
N THR A 105 2.26 -1.32 19.23
CA THR A 105 2.99 -2.42 19.92
C THR A 105 4.43 -2.04 20.22
N GLY A 106 5.03 -1.19 19.40
CA GLY A 106 6.35 -0.62 19.65
C GLY A 106 6.37 0.28 20.91
N ALA A 107 5.39 1.17 21.04
CA ALA A 107 5.24 2.00 22.23
C ALA A 107 4.91 1.17 23.48
N LEU A 108 4.02 0.17 23.35
CA LEU A 108 3.69 -0.77 24.43
C LEU A 108 4.93 -1.55 24.90
N THR A 109 5.75 -2.03 23.96
CA THR A 109 6.99 -2.74 24.30
C THR A 109 7.98 -1.82 25.02
N LEU A 110 8.11 -0.56 24.57
CA LEU A 110 8.96 0.43 25.24
C LEU A 110 8.53 0.62 26.69
N ASP A 111 7.24 0.79 26.93
CA ASP A 111 6.69 0.99 28.27
C ASP A 111 6.88 -0.24 29.16
N ALA A 112 6.52 -1.43 28.65
CA ALA A 112 6.67 -2.70 29.36
C ALA A 112 8.13 -3.03 29.71
N ALA A 113 9.07 -2.70 28.82
CA ALA A 113 10.51 -2.87 29.05
C ALA A 113 11.13 -1.74 29.88
N ARG A 114 10.30 -0.85 30.44
CA ARG A 114 10.76 0.32 31.23
C ARG A 114 11.72 1.20 30.43
N GLY A 115 11.46 1.41 29.13
CA GLY A 115 12.27 2.24 28.27
C GLY A 115 12.06 3.74 28.51
N SER A 116 13.01 4.55 28.06
CA SER A 116 12.99 6.00 28.19
C SER A 116 12.15 6.68 27.11
N ASP A 117 11.34 7.69 27.49
CA ASP A 117 10.64 8.58 26.57
C ASP A 117 11.54 9.74 26.05
N GLY A 118 12.73 9.89 26.60
CA GLY A 118 13.69 10.92 26.18
C GLY A 118 14.03 10.90 24.68
N PRO A 119 14.28 9.72 24.05
CA PRO A 119 14.55 9.63 22.62
C PRO A 119 13.41 10.14 21.71
N PHE A 120 12.21 10.31 22.25
CA PHE A 120 11.03 10.80 21.51
C PHE A 120 10.80 12.31 21.68
N ASP A 121 11.73 13.06 22.32
CA ASP A 121 11.64 14.51 22.45
C ASP A 121 11.55 15.18 21.06
N PRO A 122 10.57 16.09 20.84
CA PRO A 122 10.36 16.73 19.55
C PRO A 122 11.58 17.44 18.98
N ARG A 123 12.43 17.99 19.85
CA ARG A 123 13.65 18.72 19.47
C ARG A 123 14.62 17.83 18.71
N VAL A 124 14.76 16.55 19.13
CA VAL A 124 15.60 15.54 18.45
C VAL A 124 15.19 15.34 17.01
N HIS A 125 13.87 15.31 16.76
CA HIS A 125 13.31 15.01 15.43
C HIS A 125 13.20 16.27 14.55
N GLN A 126 12.99 17.43 15.16
CA GLN A 126 12.95 18.71 14.45
C GLN A 126 14.28 19.06 13.79
N VAL A 127 15.39 18.92 14.52
CA VAL A 127 16.72 19.25 13.98
C VAL A 127 17.18 18.32 12.86
N ARG A 128 16.63 17.12 12.76
CA ARG A 128 16.89 16.18 11.68
C ARG A 128 15.99 16.40 10.45
N GLY A 129 14.75 16.86 10.65
CA GLY A 129 13.88 17.40 9.62
C GLY A 129 13.03 16.42 8.84
N HIS A 130 13.16 15.08 9.01
CA HIS A 130 12.34 14.09 8.30
C HIS A 130 10.90 14.06 8.82
N PRO A 131 9.88 14.23 7.95
CA PRO A 131 8.48 14.31 8.36
C PRO A 131 7.99 13.04 9.07
N GLY A 132 8.20 11.87 8.48
CA GLY A 132 7.76 10.60 9.06
C GLY A 132 8.39 10.32 10.42
N GLN A 133 9.66 10.67 10.60
CA GLN A 133 10.33 10.54 11.89
C GLN A 133 9.67 11.42 12.97
N ARG A 134 9.27 12.65 12.62
CA ARG A 134 8.57 13.57 13.52
C ARG A 134 7.19 13.04 13.89
N ASP A 135 6.47 12.50 12.91
CA ASP A 135 5.12 11.97 13.10
C ASP A 135 5.13 10.74 14.02
N VAL A 136 6.02 9.77 13.75
CA VAL A 136 6.15 8.57 14.59
C VAL A 136 6.57 8.93 16.02
N ALA A 137 7.50 9.87 16.20
CA ALA A 137 7.88 10.34 17.53
C ALA A 137 6.71 10.97 18.28
N LEU A 138 5.90 11.78 17.59
CA LEU A 138 4.71 12.40 18.18
C LEU A 138 3.69 11.36 18.61
N ILE A 139 3.44 10.35 17.77
CA ILE A 139 2.49 9.27 18.07
C ILE A 139 2.98 8.47 19.29
N CYS A 140 4.23 8.02 19.30
CA CYS A 140 4.82 7.29 20.43
C CYS A 140 4.73 8.09 21.75
N ARG A 141 5.02 9.39 21.70
CA ARG A 141 4.88 10.25 22.88
C ARG A 141 3.46 10.30 23.41
N ARG A 142 2.47 10.42 22.53
CA ARG A 142 1.05 10.43 22.93
C ARG A 142 0.62 9.11 23.53
N LEU A 143 1.11 7.98 22.99
CA LEU A 143 0.82 6.65 23.50
C LEU A 143 1.45 6.40 24.88
N LEU A 144 2.57 7.04 25.18
CA LEU A 144 3.28 6.93 26.48
C LEU A 144 2.79 7.96 27.52
N GLU A 145 1.95 8.91 27.11
CA GLU A 145 1.46 9.96 28.00
C GLU A 145 0.66 9.38 29.16
N GLY A 146 1.00 9.78 30.38
CA GLY A 146 0.33 9.30 31.59
C GLY A 146 0.74 7.89 32.06
N SER A 147 1.74 7.24 31.44
CA SER A 147 2.21 5.94 31.89
C SER A 147 2.78 5.99 33.32
N ALA A 148 2.22 5.18 34.20
CA ALA A 148 2.73 4.99 35.55
C ALA A 148 4.05 4.20 35.55
N ILE A 149 4.24 3.29 34.59
CA ILE A 149 5.49 2.53 34.43
C ILE A 149 6.60 3.52 34.09
N ARG A 150 6.40 4.38 33.09
CA ARG A 150 7.40 5.40 32.74
C ARG A 150 7.67 6.37 33.90
N ALA A 151 6.65 6.76 34.66
CA ALA A 151 6.81 7.65 35.80
C ALA A 151 7.66 7.02 36.91
N SER A 152 7.57 5.71 37.11
CA SER A 152 8.23 4.99 38.20
C SER A 152 9.77 4.94 38.12
N HIS A 153 10.35 5.20 36.93
CA HIS A 153 11.80 5.13 36.70
C HIS A 153 12.37 6.36 35.97
N ARG A 154 11.71 7.51 36.08
CA ARG A 154 12.25 8.79 35.53
C ARG A 154 13.51 9.26 36.25
N GLU A 155 13.59 8.94 37.52
CA GLU A 155 14.74 9.24 38.38
C GLU A 155 15.35 7.91 38.87
N GLY A 156 16.67 7.84 38.88
CA GLY A 156 17.37 6.65 39.35
C GLY A 156 17.46 5.50 38.38
N ASP A 157 17.18 5.72 37.08
CA ASP A 157 17.43 4.73 36.05
C ASP A 157 18.93 4.58 35.84
N ASP A 158 19.47 3.40 36.09
CA ASP A 158 20.88 3.06 35.94
C ASP A 158 21.31 2.78 34.51
N ARG A 159 20.34 2.61 33.60
CA ARG A 159 20.60 2.38 32.20
C ARG A 159 21.01 3.68 31.49
N VAL A 160 22.17 3.62 30.82
CA VAL A 160 22.68 4.78 30.07
C VAL A 160 21.83 5.02 28.80
N GLN A 161 21.42 3.97 28.11
CA GLN A 161 20.64 4.02 26.89
C GLN A 161 19.82 2.75 26.70
N ASP A 162 18.60 2.90 26.14
CA ASP A 162 17.81 1.78 25.64
C ASP A 162 18.42 1.19 24.35
N PRO A 163 18.18 -0.09 24.05
CA PRO A 163 18.50 -0.70 22.77
C PRO A 163 17.87 0.03 21.58
N TYR A 164 18.48 -0.06 20.40
CA TYR A 164 18.00 0.62 19.20
C TYR A 164 16.57 0.23 18.81
N CYS A 165 16.18 -1.02 19.01
CA CYS A 165 14.81 -1.49 18.73
C CYS A 165 13.74 -0.80 19.59
N LEU A 166 14.11 -0.20 20.71
CA LEU A 166 13.23 0.64 21.54
C LEU A 166 13.35 2.12 21.19
N ARG A 167 14.57 2.70 21.24
CA ARG A 167 14.76 4.14 21.13
C ARG A 167 14.81 4.70 19.71
N CYS A 168 15.11 3.87 18.69
CA CYS A 168 15.22 4.32 17.30
C CYS A 168 13.97 4.09 16.46
N GLN A 169 12.82 3.77 17.08
CA GLN A 169 11.57 3.59 16.37
C GLN A 169 11.19 4.80 15.48
N PRO A 170 11.29 6.06 15.94
CA PRO A 170 11.00 7.21 15.09
C PRO A 170 11.90 7.29 13.86
N GLN A 171 13.17 6.95 13.98
CA GLN A 171 14.14 7.01 12.90
C GLN A 171 13.89 5.92 11.85
N VAL A 172 13.59 4.70 12.29
CA VAL A 172 13.40 3.53 11.41
C VAL A 172 11.98 3.54 10.83
N VAL A 173 10.97 3.49 11.68
CA VAL A 173 9.57 3.44 11.22
C VAL A 173 9.17 4.73 10.51
N GLY A 174 9.73 5.88 10.94
CA GLY A 174 9.52 7.16 10.26
C GLY A 174 10.10 7.20 8.85
N ALA A 175 11.28 6.60 8.64
CA ALA A 175 11.84 6.47 7.29
C ALA A 175 10.97 5.57 6.41
N CYS A 176 10.45 4.46 6.95
CA CYS A 176 9.50 3.60 6.24
C CYS A 176 8.21 4.36 5.88
N LEU A 177 7.67 5.14 6.81
CA LEU A 177 6.48 5.96 6.57
C LEU A 177 6.70 6.99 5.45
N ASP A 178 7.87 7.64 5.39
CA ASP A 178 8.20 8.57 4.31
C ASP A 178 8.30 7.85 2.94
N GLN A 179 8.85 6.63 2.88
CA GLN A 179 8.86 5.81 1.66
C GLN A 179 7.46 5.40 1.23
N LEU A 180 6.62 4.96 2.15
CA LEU A 180 5.22 4.59 1.86
C LEU A 180 4.42 5.78 1.34
N ARG A 181 4.60 6.97 1.91
CA ARG A 181 3.98 8.22 1.42
C ARG A 181 4.42 8.56 0.00
N SER A 182 5.71 8.44 -0.27
CA SER A 182 6.25 8.68 -1.61
C SER A 182 5.70 7.68 -2.64
N ALA A 183 5.61 6.41 -2.28
CA ALA A 183 5.00 5.39 -3.11
C ALA A 183 3.50 5.68 -3.34
N ALA A 184 2.77 6.07 -2.29
CA ALA A 184 1.37 6.45 -2.40
C ALA A 184 1.13 7.59 -3.39
N GLU A 185 1.98 8.63 -3.39
CA GLU A 185 1.90 9.73 -4.36
C GLU A 185 2.09 9.25 -5.81
N VAL A 186 3.01 8.31 -6.04
CA VAL A 186 3.20 7.69 -7.37
C VAL A 186 1.97 6.91 -7.77
N LEU A 187 1.45 6.05 -6.89
CA LEU A 187 0.29 5.20 -7.18
C LEU A 187 -0.99 6.01 -7.41
N VAL A 188 -1.23 7.09 -6.65
CA VAL A 188 -2.37 7.99 -6.87
C VAL A 188 -2.25 8.70 -8.22
N ARG A 189 -1.06 9.13 -8.61
CA ARG A 189 -0.82 9.73 -9.93
C ARG A 189 -1.10 8.73 -11.05
N GLU A 190 -0.59 7.51 -10.92
CA GLU A 190 -0.79 6.43 -11.89
C GLU A 190 -2.26 6.02 -12.01
N ALA A 191 -2.98 5.92 -10.90
CA ALA A 191 -4.41 5.61 -10.89
C ALA A 191 -5.28 6.64 -11.64
N ASN A 192 -4.77 7.88 -11.80
CA ASN A 192 -5.42 8.96 -12.53
C ASN A 192 -4.77 9.24 -13.90
N ALA A 193 -3.78 8.44 -14.30
CA ALA A 193 -3.05 8.64 -15.54
C ALA A 193 -3.75 7.99 -16.75
N VAL A 194 -3.40 8.46 -17.93
CA VAL A 194 -3.74 7.81 -19.20
C VAL A 194 -2.57 6.90 -19.59
N THR A 195 -2.79 5.60 -19.42
CA THR A 195 -1.76 4.57 -19.57
C THR A 195 -1.93 3.71 -20.83
N ASP A 196 -2.70 4.17 -21.79
CA ASP A 196 -3.01 3.50 -23.08
C ASP A 196 -1.94 3.78 -24.15
N ASN A 197 -2.00 3.05 -25.25
CA ASN A 197 -1.22 3.26 -26.47
C ASN A 197 -1.93 2.64 -27.71
N PRO A 198 -1.97 3.33 -28.86
CA PRO A 198 -1.66 4.73 -29.05
C PRO A 198 -2.66 5.67 -28.36
N LEU A 199 -2.19 6.84 -27.97
CA LEU A 199 -3.07 7.88 -27.44
C LEU A 199 -3.83 8.57 -28.56
N VAL A 200 -5.09 8.93 -28.31
CA VAL A 200 -5.94 9.66 -29.26
C VAL A 200 -6.17 11.06 -28.73
N PHE A 201 -5.70 12.05 -29.46
CA PHE A 201 -5.94 13.45 -29.16
C PHE A 201 -7.04 13.98 -30.07
N PRO A 202 -8.14 14.51 -29.51
CA PRO A 202 -9.21 15.09 -30.32
C PRO A 202 -8.67 16.24 -31.19
N GLY A 203 -9.08 16.28 -32.43
CA GLY A 203 -8.78 17.43 -33.27
C GLY A 203 -9.48 18.69 -32.78
N THR A 204 -8.85 19.85 -32.96
CA THR A 204 -9.43 21.17 -32.71
C THR A 204 -9.93 21.79 -34.02
N ASP A 205 -10.94 22.63 -33.94
CA ASP A 205 -11.45 23.42 -35.09
C ASP A 205 -11.81 22.61 -36.35
N GLY A 206 -12.32 21.37 -36.14
CA GLY A 206 -12.72 20.48 -37.25
C GLY A 206 -11.57 19.69 -37.86
N ALA A 207 -10.37 19.75 -37.32
CA ALA A 207 -9.26 18.88 -37.70
C ALA A 207 -9.53 17.43 -37.27
N PRO A 208 -9.01 16.42 -37.98
CA PRO A 208 -9.14 15.03 -37.60
C PRO A 208 -8.35 14.76 -36.29
N PRO A 209 -8.74 13.70 -35.52
CA PRO A 209 -7.99 13.30 -34.34
C PRO A 209 -6.57 12.86 -34.71
N GLU A 210 -5.63 13.13 -33.83
CA GLU A 210 -4.23 12.70 -33.94
C GLU A 210 -4.00 11.44 -33.10
N PHE A 211 -3.25 10.49 -33.65
CA PHE A 211 -2.86 9.25 -32.96
C PHE A 211 -1.35 9.25 -32.71
N LEU A 212 -0.98 9.26 -31.42
CA LEU A 212 0.43 9.25 -31.02
C LEU A 212 0.77 7.94 -30.32
N SER A 213 1.74 7.24 -30.87
CA SER A 213 2.28 6.02 -30.23
C SER A 213 3.38 6.41 -29.22
N GLY A 214 3.24 5.92 -28.02
CA GLY A 214 4.17 6.14 -26.91
C GLY A 214 4.33 4.90 -26.03
N GLY A 215 4.73 5.08 -24.79
CA GLY A 215 5.05 4.00 -23.84
C GLY A 215 4.32 4.12 -22.50
N ASN A 216 3.20 4.84 -22.43
CA ASN A 216 2.49 5.07 -21.16
C ASN A 216 1.93 3.80 -20.50
N PHE A 217 1.88 2.70 -21.24
CA PHE A 217 1.51 1.38 -20.73
C PHE A 217 2.60 0.71 -19.89
N HIS A 218 3.81 1.28 -19.83
CA HIS A 218 4.93 0.69 -19.10
C HIS A 218 4.81 0.97 -17.59
N ALA A 219 4.64 -0.10 -16.80
CA ALA A 219 4.37 0.00 -15.37
C ALA A 219 5.62 0.26 -14.49
N GLU A 220 6.73 0.75 -15.07
CA GLU A 220 7.97 1.04 -14.30
C GLU A 220 7.75 1.92 -13.06
N PRO A 221 6.93 3.00 -13.13
CA PRO A 221 6.65 3.80 -11.93
C PRO A 221 6.00 2.98 -10.81
N VAL A 222 5.09 2.06 -11.18
CA VAL A 222 4.41 1.18 -10.22
C VAL A 222 5.39 0.15 -9.65
N ALA A 223 6.24 -0.44 -10.51
CA ALA A 223 7.23 -1.44 -10.09
C ALA A 223 8.20 -0.85 -9.04
N LEU A 224 8.78 0.31 -9.31
CA LEU A 224 9.69 0.99 -8.38
C LEU A 224 8.98 1.39 -7.07
N ALA A 225 7.73 1.84 -7.13
CA ALA A 225 6.93 2.13 -5.96
C ALA A 225 6.68 0.86 -5.13
N ALA A 226 6.32 -0.25 -5.77
CA ALA A 226 6.09 -1.54 -5.12
C ALA A 226 7.36 -2.08 -4.44
N ASP A 227 8.52 -2.00 -5.09
CA ASP A 227 9.80 -2.42 -4.51
C ASP A 227 10.18 -1.55 -3.30
N ALA A 228 9.97 -0.24 -3.37
CA ALA A 228 10.18 0.66 -2.24
C ALA A 228 9.25 0.33 -1.06
N MET A 229 7.97 0.04 -1.35
CA MET A 229 7.01 -0.43 -0.35
C MET A 229 7.45 -1.75 0.29
N ALA A 230 7.84 -2.74 -0.51
CA ALA A 230 8.29 -4.05 0.00
C ALA A 230 9.48 -3.90 0.95
N THR A 231 10.44 -3.05 0.61
CA THR A 231 11.60 -2.75 1.46
C THR A 231 11.17 -2.08 2.78
N ALA A 232 10.28 -1.09 2.72
CA ALA A 232 9.78 -0.39 3.90
C ALA A 232 8.98 -1.33 4.83
N ILE A 233 8.13 -2.20 4.25
CA ILE A 233 7.36 -3.20 4.98
C ILE A 233 8.28 -4.18 5.70
N ALA A 234 9.29 -4.69 5.00
CA ALA A 234 10.28 -5.62 5.58
C ALA A 234 11.04 -5.00 6.75
N GLU A 235 11.40 -3.71 6.66
CA GLU A 235 12.13 -3.01 7.73
C GLU A 235 11.27 -2.77 8.98
N VAL A 236 9.97 -2.48 8.81
CA VAL A 236 9.03 -2.43 9.96
C VAL A 236 8.97 -3.79 10.66
N GLY A 237 8.96 -4.88 9.90
CA GLY A 237 9.05 -6.24 10.44
C GLY A 237 10.38 -6.52 11.14
N ALA A 238 11.49 -6.07 10.56
CA ALA A 238 12.84 -6.28 11.11
C ALA A 238 13.02 -5.62 12.48
N ILE A 239 12.59 -4.37 12.66
CA ILE A 239 12.67 -3.72 13.98
C ILE A 239 11.73 -4.36 14.99
N ALA A 240 10.56 -4.87 14.58
CA ALA A 240 9.66 -5.60 15.45
C ALA A 240 10.26 -6.93 15.91
N GLU A 241 10.92 -7.67 14.99
CA GLU A 241 11.63 -8.91 15.30
C GLU A 241 12.76 -8.68 16.31
N ARG A 242 13.53 -7.60 16.17
CA ARG A 242 14.57 -7.25 17.15
C ARG A 242 14.00 -6.96 18.54
N ARG A 243 12.81 -6.38 18.65
CA ARG A 243 12.11 -6.22 19.94
C ARG A 243 11.71 -7.55 20.55
N ILE A 244 11.17 -8.46 19.74
CA ILE A 244 10.83 -9.81 20.20
C ILE A 244 12.08 -10.54 20.68
N ALA A 245 13.18 -10.52 19.90
CA ALA A 245 14.43 -11.13 20.29
C ALA A 245 14.97 -10.58 21.64
N MET A 246 14.88 -9.27 21.84
CA MET A 246 15.25 -8.64 23.11
C MET A 246 14.38 -9.13 24.28
N LEU A 247 13.07 -9.25 24.08
CA LEU A 247 12.14 -9.66 25.14
C LEU A 247 12.27 -11.14 25.54
N ILE A 248 12.73 -12.01 24.63
CA ILE A 248 12.93 -13.43 24.92
C ILE A 248 14.38 -13.81 25.27
N ASP A 249 15.30 -12.85 25.28
CA ASP A 249 16.68 -13.11 25.72
C ASP A 249 16.70 -13.27 27.25
N ALA A 250 17.11 -14.45 27.73
CA ALA A 250 17.17 -14.76 29.15
C ALA A 250 18.03 -13.77 29.96
N ARG A 251 19.04 -13.15 29.31
CA ARG A 251 19.85 -12.08 29.93
C ARG A 251 19.08 -10.77 30.11
N SER A 252 18.01 -10.55 29.39
CA SER A 252 17.10 -9.43 29.61
C SER A 252 16.21 -9.63 30.84
N GLU A 253 15.92 -10.88 31.20
CA GLU A 253 15.15 -11.23 32.41
C GLU A 253 15.96 -11.04 33.69
N GLU A 254 17.29 -11.25 33.66
CA GLU A 254 18.15 -11.00 34.82
C GLU A 254 18.13 -9.51 35.25
N HIS A 255 18.00 -8.59 34.30
CA HIS A 255 17.86 -7.17 34.59
C HIS A 255 16.47 -6.79 35.11
N THR A 256 15.44 -7.62 34.89
CA THR A 256 14.08 -7.40 35.43
C THR A 256 13.82 -8.12 36.73
N SER A 257 14.56 -9.20 37.05
CA SER A 257 14.41 -9.97 38.28
C SER A 257 15.13 -9.37 39.52
N GLU A 258 16.05 -8.44 39.30
CA GLU A 258 16.66 -7.69 40.41
C GLU A 258 15.73 -6.62 41.05
N PHE A 259 14.48 -6.52 40.53
CA PHE A 259 13.47 -5.57 40.99
C PHE A 259 12.25 -6.24 41.67
N GLN A 260 12.38 -7.48 42.20
CA GLN A 260 11.39 -8.06 43.11
C GLN A 260 11.64 -7.76 44.56
#